data_309cd8d113d9396192e85c75180f7a79
#
_entry.id   309cd8d113d9396192e85c75180f7a79
#
_cell.length_a   1.000
_cell.length_b   1.000
_cell.length_c   1.000
_cell.angle_alpha   90.00
_cell.angle_beta   90.00
_cell.angle_gamma   90.00
#
_symmetry.space_group_name_H-M   'P 1'
#
loop_
_entity.id
_entity.type
_entity.pdbx_description
1 polymer ?
#
loop_
_entity_poly.entity_id
_entity_poly.type
_entity_poly.pdbx_seq_one_letter_code
_entity_poly.pdbx_strand_id
1 'polypeptide(L)'
;MPLNAGILIIGSLLWDERRQAWRNAHLDMTSPQAASAPIRYGRPSESRGNTYTMVFSRLCEGGHAKVLRCSRCISTPADLIVEAEALWKAEQPGACHGRIAAEWGCVALRCNPDREIPENFLSAWAERVSCEPNYGNVSQTKAEGRLISEDGLLRIDWPRLVDGGAPVSLDLLLVTANDPRITTTSPTYPGGEMIANAWNAAATKYAEYFWKNLDSGIRTFQDDEIQAWLRPRGRR
;
A
#
# COMPACT_ATOMS: atom_id res chain seq x y z
N MET A 1 5.53 -21.08 -16.57
CA MET A 1 6.80 -20.65 -15.94
C MET A 1 6.45 -19.99 -14.60
N PRO A 2 7.30 -20.12 -13.56
CA PRO A 2 7.09 -19.43 -12.30
C PRO A 2 7.20 -17.91 -12.50
N LEU A 3 6.35 -17.15 -11.80
CA LEU A 3 6.31 -15.70 -11.84
C LEU A 3 7.16 -15.10 -10.71
N ASN A 4 7.86 -14.03 -11.03
CA ASN A 4 8.58 -13.21 -10.04
C ASN A 4 7.63 -12.16 -9.46
N ALA A 5 7.19 -12.36 -8.25
CA ALA A 5 6.31 -11.45 -7.54
C ALA A 5 7.05 -10.56 -6.56
N GLY A 6 6.43 -9.46 -6.19
CA GLY A 6 6.88 -8.60 -5.11
C GLY A 6 5.72 -7.93 -4.40
N ILE A 7 6.07 -7.22 -3.32
CA ILE A 7 5.13 -6.39 -2.57
C ILE A 7 5.52 -4.93 -2.73
N LEU A 8 4.55 -4.09 -3.12
CA LEU A 8 4.71 -2.64 -3.15
C LEU A 8 4.23 -2.07 -1.81
N ILE A 9 5.15 -1.59 -0.99
CA ILE A 9 4.88 -1.13 0.37
C ILE A 9 4.90 0.41 0.42
N ILE A 10 3.82 0.99 0.93
CA ILE A 10 3.64 2.44 1.05
C ILE A 10 3.58 2.93 2.50
N GLY A 11 3.96 2.11 3.47
CA GLY A 11 3.85 2.50 4.89
C GLY A 11 4.43 1.50 5.87
N SER A 12 3.77 1.36 7.01
CA SER A 12 4.29 0.68 8.21
C SER A 12 4.64 -0.80 8.04
N LEU A 13 4.15 -1.49 7.03
CA LEU A 13 4.58 -2.85 6.73
C LEU A 13 6.10 -2.97 6.57
N LEU A 14 6.76 -1.90 6.14
CA LEU A 14 8.21 -1.90 5.92
C LEU A 14 9.01 -1.86 7.22
N TRP A 15 8.59 -1.06 8.20
CA TRP A 15 9.41 -0.72 9.36
C TRP A 15 8.77 -1.10 10.72
N ASP A 16 7.48 -1.46 10.78
CA ASP A 16 6.84 -1.89 12.03
C ASP A 16 7.42 -3.23 12.48
N GLU A 17 8.06 -3.26 13.64
CA GLU A 17 8.69 -4.45 14.21
C GLU A 17 7.72 -5.62 14.38
N ARG A 18 6.45 -5.32 14.66
CA ARG A 18 5.39 -6.35 14.76
C ARG A 18 5.16 -7.12 13.46
N ARG A 19 5.69 -6.61 12.34
CA ARG A 19 5.62 -7.23 11.00
C ARG A 19 6.92 -7.93 10.60
N GLN A 20 7.94 -7.88 11.45
CA GLN A 20 9.26 -8.44 11.14
C GLN A 20 9.21 -9.93 10.79
N ALA A 21 8.45 -10.72 11.57
CA ALA A 21 8.32 -12.16 11.30
C ALA A 21 7.72 -12.43 9.91
N TRP A 22 6.69 -11.66 9.51
CA TRP A 22 6.12 -11.75 8.18
C TRP A 22 7.13 -11.35 7.10
N ARG A 23 7.81 -10.22 7.25
CA ARG A 23 8.83 -9.80 6.28
C ARG A 23 9.90 -10.86 6.07
N ASN A 24 10.43 -11.41 7.17
CA ASN A 24 11.48 -12.43 7.11
C ASN A 24 11.00 -13.74 6.45
N ALA A 25 9.73 -14.08 6.55
CA ALA A 25 9.16 -15.31 5.98
C ALA A 25 8.80 -15.16 4.49
N HIS A 26 8.40 -13.95 4.06
CA HIS A 26 7.77 -13.74 2.76
C HIS A 26 8.55 -12.83 1.81
N LEU A 27 9.51 -12.03 2.30
CA LEU A 27 10.19 -11.01 1.50
C LEU A 27 11.71 -11.20 1.49
N ASP A 28 12.30 -10.91 0.35
CA ASP A 28 13.75 -10.73 0.25
C ASP A 28 14.11 -9.32 0.77
N MET A 29 14.63 -9.28 1.99
CA MET A 29 15.00 -8.04 2.66
C MET A 29 16.39 -7.53 2.26
N THR A 30 17.12 -8.22 1.39
CA THR A 30 18.50 -7.85 1.02
C THR A 30 18.56 -6.70 0.03
N SER A 31 17.50 -6.51 -0.77
CA SER A 31 17.47 -5.53 -1.87
C SER A 31 16.13 -4.78 -1.98
N PRO A 32 15.71 -4.01 -0.96
CA PRO A 32 14.52 -3.20 -1.07
C PRO A 32 14.75 -2.07 -2.10
N GLN A 33 13.94 -2.03 -3.16
CA GLN A 33 14.04 -1.05 -4.23
C GLN A 33 13.12 0.14 -3.99
N ALA A 34 13.65 1.36 -4.13
CA ALA A 34 12.81 2.55 -4.17
C ALA A 34 12.15 2.69 -5.55
N ALA A 35 10.83 2.81 -5.58
CA ALA A 35 10.07 2.89 -6.80
C ALA A 35 9.01 3.99 -6.75
N SER A 36 8.69 4.58 -7.88
CA SER A 36 7.62 5.58 -8.01
C SER A 36 6.27 4.97 -7.71
N ALA A 37 5.43 5.70 -6.98
CA ALA A 37 4.06 5.32 -6.74
C ALA A 37 3.20 6.57 -6.51
N PRO A 38 1.96 6.62 -7.05
CA PRO A 38 1.05 7.73 -6.84
C PRO A 38 0.39 7.61 -5.46
N ILE A 39 1.11 8.05 -4.42
CA ILE A 39 0.72 7.92 -3.02
C ILE A 39 0.66 9.27 -2.30
N ARG A 40 -0.25 9.36 -1.34
CA ARG A 40 -0.43 10.51 -0.47
C ARG A 40 -0.95 10.11 0.89
N TYR A 41 -0.85 11.02 1.86
CA TYR A 41 -1.62 10.91 3.10
C TYR A 41 -3.07 11.30 2.80
N GLY A 42 -4.02 10.38 3.02
CA GLY A 42 -5.40 10.60 2.58
C GLY A 42 -6.47 9.94 3.45
N ARG A 43 -6.10 8.97 4.31
CA ARG A 43 -7.06 8.26 5.14
C ARG A 43 -6.87 8.60 6.62
N PRO A 44 -7.89 9.14 7.32
CA PRO A 44 -7.87 9.24 8.77
C PRO A 44 -7.94 7.84 9.42
N SER A 45 -7.09 7.58 10.40
CA SER A 45 -7.03 6.33 11.15
C SER A 45 -7.50 6.54 12.59
N GLU A 46 -8.68 6.04 12.91
CA GLU A 46 -9.25 6.11 14.26
C GLU A 46 -8.36 5.42 15.30
N SER A 47 -7.82 4.25 14.97
CA SER A 47 -6.91 3.50 15.85
C SER A 47 -5.57 4.21 16.11
N ARG A 48 -5.27 5.26 15.35
CA ARG A 48 -4.08 6.12 15.50
C ARG A 48 -4.43 7.55 15.90
N GLY A 49 -5.51 7.75 16.64
CA GLY A 49 -5.93 9.07 17.11
C GLY A 49 -6.33 10.02 15.99
N ASN A 50 -7.00 9.52 14.95
CA ASN A 50 -7.42 10.25 13.75
C ASN A 50 -6.26 10.89 12.96
N THR A 51 -5.06 10.37 13.07
CA THR A 51 -3.94 10.75 12.21
C THR A 51 -4.09 10.13 10.82
N TYR A 52 -3.39 10.70 9.85
CA TYR A 52 -3.51 10.25 8.46
C TYR A 52 -2.54 9.13 8.12
N THR A 53 -3.02 8.16 7.33
CA THR A 53 -2.21 7.10 6.71
C THR A 53 -2.17 7.28 5.20
N MET A 54 -1.21 6.62 4.57
CA MET A 54 -1.05 6.67 3.11
C MET A 54 -2.12 5.89 2.39
N VAL A 55 -2.49 6.40 1.23
CA VAL A 55 -3.37 5.79 0.24
C VAL A 55 -2.76 5.94 -1.15
N PHE A 56 -3.14 5.07 -2.07
CA PHE A 56 -2.93 5.34 -3.49
C PHE A 56 -3.93 6.37 -3.98
N SER A 57 -3.51 7.24 -4.91
CA SER A 57 -4.37 8.28 -5.49
C SER A 57 -3.91 8.59 -6.91
N ARG A 58 -4.81 8.56 -7.87
CA ARG A 58 -4.53 8.95 -9.27
C ARG A 58 -4.41 10.46 -9.45
N LEU A 59 -4.79 11.24 -8.42
CA LEU A 59 -4.71 12.70 -8.42
C LEU A 59 -3.39 13.23 -7.85
N CYS A 60 -2.42 12.37 -7.57
CA CYS A 60 -1.12 12.80 -7.08
C CYS A 60 0.01 12.27 -7.94
N GLU A 61 1.04 13.08 -8.07
CA GLU A 61 2.30 12.73 -8.75
C GLU A 61 3.42 12.53 -7.72
N GLY A 62 4.41 11.72 -8.07
CA GLY A 62 5.75 11.82 -7.47
C GLY A 62 5.93 11.26 -6.07
N GLY A 63 5.18 10.27 -5.62
CA GLY A 63 5.50 9.53 -4.40
C GLY A 63 6.54 8.44 -4.63
N HIS A 64 7.25 8.05 -3.55
CA HIS A 64 8.19 6.92 -3.54
C HIS A 64 7.72 5.86 -2.55
N ALA A 65 7.61 4.65 -3.04
CA ALA A 65 7.31 3.45 -2.26
C ALA A 65 8.54 2.51 -2.22
N LYS A 66 8.42 1.40 -1.52
CA LYS A 66 9.41 0.33 -1.57
C LYS A 66 8.83 -0.91 -2.21
N VAL A 67 9.57 -1.47 -3.15
CA VAL A 67 9.30 -2.78 -3.73
C VAL A 67 10.26 -3.79 -3.13
N LEU A 68 9.71 -4.86 -2.58
CA LEU A 68 10.46 -6.01 -2.10
C LEU A 68 10.00 -7.25 -2.85
N ARG A 69 10.96 -8.03 -3.34
CA ARG A 69 10.67 -9.31 -4.00
C ARG A 69 10.11 -10.30 -2.97
N CYS A 70 9.15 -11.13 -3.38
CA CYS A 70 8.76 -12.29 -2.60
C CYS A 70 9.93 -13.28 -2.51
N SER A 71 10.14 -13.87 -1.35
CA SER A 71 11.22 -14.85 -1.12
C SER A 71 11.02 -16.14 -1.92
N ARG A 72 9.79 -16.40 -2.36
CA ARG A 72 9.43 -17.54 -3.22
C ARG A 72 8.90 -17.07 -4.56
N CYS A 73 9.20 -17.82 -5.61
CA CYS A 73 8.56 -17.66 -6.91
C CYS A 73 7.10 -18.13 -6.81
N ILE A 74 6.22 -17.46 -7.52
CA ILE A 74 4.81 -17.84 -7.65
C ILE A 74 4.69 -18.84 -8.80
N SER A 75 4.58 -20.11 -8.47
CA SER A 75 4.56 -21.21 -9.43
C SER A 75 3.14 -21.62 -9.83
N THR A 76 2.18 -21.41 -8.95
CA THR A 76 0.76 -21.73 -9.11
C THR A 76 -0.13 -20.56 -8.72
N PRO A 77 -1.39 -20.48 -9.21
CA PRO A 77 -2.37 -19.51 -8.72
C PRO A 77 -2.57 -19.59 -7.21
N ALA A 78 -2.51 -20.78 -6.61
CA ALA A 78 -2.63 -20.95 -5.17
C ALA A 78 -1.49 -20.25 -4.40
N ASP A 79 -0.27 -20.24 -4.93
CA ASP A 79 0.86 -19.52 -4.30
C ASP A 79 0.57 -18.01 -4.25
N LEU A 80 -0.01 -17.45 -5.31
CA LEU A 80 -0.39 -16.04 -5.35
C LEU A 80 -1.43 -15.70 -4.27
N ILE A 81 -2.43 -16.55 -4.12
CA ILE A 81 -3.48 -16.36 -3.10
C ILE A 81 -2.89 -16.45 -1.68
N VAL A 82 -2.00 -17.43 -1.43
CA VAL A 82 -1.33 -17.58 -0.14
C VAL A 82 -0.51 -16.34 0.22
N GLU A 83 0.24 -15.78 -0.73
CA GLU A 83 1.00 -14.53 -0.48
C GLU A 83 0.08 -13.32 -0.25
N ALA A 84 -1.05 -13.24 -0.95
CA ALA A 84 -2.03 -12.18 -0.72
C ALA A 84 -2.68 -12.27 0.68
N GLU A 85 -3.04 -13.46 1.12
CA GLU A 85 -3.59 -13.72 2.46
C GLU A 85 -2.55 -13.42 3.55
N ALA A 86 -1.29 -13.81 3.33
CA ALA A 86 -0.19 -13.50 4.24
C ALA A 86 0.06 -11.99 4.36
N LEU A 87 0.01 -11.26 3.24
CA LEU A 87 0.10 -9.80 3.21
C LEU A 87 -1.05 -9.16 4.00
N TRP A 88 -2.29 -9.61 3.78
CA TRP A 88 -3.44 -9.10 4.51
C TRP A 88 -3.35 -9.37 6.01
N LYS A 89 -2.93 -10.56 6.40
CA LYS A 89 -2.71 -10.92 7.81
C LYS A 89 -1.62 -10.07 8.45
N ALA A 90 -0.58 -9.70 7.70
CA ALA A 90 0.43 -8.76 8.18
C ALA A 90 -0.16 -7.37 8.40
N GLU A 91 -1.05 -6.90 7.53
CA GLU A 91 -1.72 -5.60 7.68
C GLU A 91 -2.71 -5.61 8.85
N GLN A 92 -3.49 -6.67 8.98
CA GLN A 92 -4.50 -6.86 10.01
C GLN A 92 -4.31 -8.17 10.77
N PRO A 93 -3.47 -8.20 11.83
CA PRO A 93 -3.13 -9.44 12.55
C PRO A 93 -4.33 -10.19 13.16
N GLY A 94 -5.41 -9.48 13.46
CA GLY A 94 -6.66 -10.07 13.96
C GLY A 94 -7.59 -10.59 12.86
N ALA A 95 -7.20 -10.49 11.57
CA ALA A 95 -8.05 -11.00 10.49
C ALA A 95 -8.23 -12.50 10.58
N CYS A 96 -9.43 -12.96 10.23
CA CYS A 96 -9.71 -14.38 10.02
C CYS A 96 -8.77 -14.94 8.95
N HIS A 97 -8.47 -16.21 9.04
CA HIS A 97 -7.70 -16.93 8.03
C HIS A 97 -8.38 -16.85 6.66
N GLY A 98 -7.59 -16.75 5.61
CA GLY A 98 -8.11 -16.75 4.26
C GLY A 98 -8.76 -15.43 3.81
N ARG A 99 -8.55 -14.30 4.49
CA ARG A 99 -9.08 -12.99 4.10
C ARG A 99 -8.03 -12.17 3.33
N ILE A 100 -8.52 -11.35 2.40
CA ILE A 100 -7.70 -10.38 1.64
C ILE A 100 -8.28 -8.96 1.67
N ALA A 101 -9.39 -8.73 2.39
CA ALA A 101 -10.00 -7.42 2.53
C ALA A 101 -10.76 -7.26 3.84
N ALA A 102 -11.01 -5.99 4.20
CA ALA A 102 -11.98 -5.54 5.18
C ALA A 102 -12.63 -4.23 4.69
N GLU A 103 -13.52 -3.63 5.47
CA GLU A 103 -14.19 -2.37 5.11
C GLU A 103 -13.25 -1.21 4.79
N TRP A 104 -12.03 -1.24 5.33
CA TRP A 104 -11.08 -0.14 5.24
C TRP A 104 -9.99 -0.30 4.16
N GLY A 105 -9.81 -1.51 3.61
CA GLY A 105 -8.75 -1.79 2.67
C GLY A 105 -8.81 -3.20 2.12
N CYS A 106 -8.01 -3.47 1.11
CA CYS A 106 -7.86 -4.79 0.52
C CYS A 106 -6.44 -5.01 -0.03
N VAL A 107 -6.11 -6.27 -0.28
CA VAL A 107 -4.96 -6.60 -1.14
C VAL A 107 -5.40 -6.50 -2.59
N ALA A 108 -4.65 -5.79 -3.42
CA ALA A 108 -4.88 -5.69 -4.84
C ALA A 108 -3.65 -6.20 -5.62
N LEU A 109 -3.86 -6.61 -6.87
CA LEU A 109 -2.84 -7.09 -7.78
C LEU A 109 -2.51 -6.02 -8.81
N ARG A 110 -1.22 -5.83 -9.12
CA ARG A 110 -0.76 -5.04 -10.25
C ARG A 110 0.13 -5.90 -11.13
N CYS A 111 -0.29 -6.14 -12.37
CA CYS A 111 0.49 -6.89 -13.35
C CYS A 111 1.41 -5.95 -14.13
N ASN A 112 2.60 -6.42 -14.46
CA ASN A 112 3.52 -5.71 -15.32
C ASN A 112 2.96 -5.71 -16.76
N PRO A 113 2.73 -4.54 -17.38
CA PRO A 113 2.14 -4.47 -18.73
C PRO A 113 3.05 -5.03 -19.82
N ASP A 114 4.37 -5.13 -19.54
CA ASP A 114 5.37 -5.65 -20.47
C ASP A 114 5.61 -7.16 -20.31
N ARG A 115 4.80 -7.83 -19.48
CA ARG A 115 4.89 -9.26 -19.19
C ARG A 115 3.55 -9.96 -19.42
N GLU A 116 3.61 -11.12 -19.98
CA GLU A 116 2.46 -11.99 -20.15
C GLU A 116 2.22 -12.76 -18.84
N ILE A 117 1.09 -12.49 -18.18
CA ILE A 117 0.63 -13.23 -17.00
C ILE A 117 -0.33 -14.32 -17.50
N PRO A 118 -0.07 -15.59 -17.16
CA PRO A 118 -0.96 -16.67 -17.61
C PRO A 118 -2.39 -16.48 -17.12
N GLU A 119 -3.36 -16.71 -18.00
CA GLU A 119 -4.79 -16.47 -17.76
C GLU A 119 -5.32 -17.18 -16.50
N ASN A 120 -4.81 -18.38 -16.19
CA ASN A 120 -5.22 -19.12 -15.01
C ASN A 120 -4.87 -18.40 -13.69
N PHE A 121 -3.84 -17.53 -13.66
CA PHE A 121 -3.52 -16.70 -12.49
C PHE A 121 -4.53 -15.57 -12.34
N LEU A 122 -4.88 -14.90 -13.45
CA LEU A 122 -5.83 -13.80 -13.45
C LEU A 122 -7.25 -14.29 -13.11
N SER A 123 -7.66 -15.42 -13.67
CA SER A 123 -8.95 -16.04 -13.38
C SER A 123 -9.07 -16.47 -11.92
N ALA A 124 -8.05 -17.13 -11.36
CA ALA A 124 -8.04 -17.53 -9.96
C ALA A 124 -8.01 -16.30 -9.01
N TRP A 125 -7.30 -15.24 -9.41
CA TRP A 125 -7.32 -13.98 -8.67
C TRP A 125 -8.71 -13.34 -8.65
N ALA A 126 -9.35 -13.20 -9.82
CA ALA A 126 -10.70 -12.65 -9.95
C ALA A 126 -11.74 -13.48 -9.18
N GLU A 127 -11.64 -14.80 -9.22
CA GLU A 127 -12.47 -15.71 -8.42
C GLU A 127 -12.27 -15.47 -6.92
N ARG A 128 -11.01 -15.36 -6.46
CA ARG A 128 -10.71 -15.09 -5.05
C ARG A 128 -11.29 -13.75 -4.60
N VAL A 129 -11.17 -12.71 -5.43
CA VAL A 129 -11.74 -11.38 -5.19
C VAL A 129 -13.26 -11.43 -5.10
N SER A 130 -13.93 -12.14 -6.00
CA SER A 130 -15.39 -12.26 -6.02
C SER A 130 -15.97 -12.95 -4.79
N CYS A 131 -15.20 -13.84 -4.16
CA CYS A 131 -15.55 -14.52 -2.91
C CYS A 131 -15.32 -13.68 -1.66
N GLU A 132 -14.70 -12.50 -1.78
CA GLU A 132 -14.35 -11.65 -0.63
C GLU A 132 -15.48 -10.63 -0.33
N PRO A 133 -16.22 -10.76 0.78
CA PRO A 133 -17.48 -10.02 0.98
C PRO A 133 -17.32 -8.49 1.08
N ASN A 134 -16.13 -8.00 1.46
CA ASN A 134 -15.89 -6.57 1.64
C ASN A 134 -15.07 -5.96 0.50
N TYR A 135 -14.72 -6.72 -0.52
CA TYR A 135 -13.80 -6.25 -1.54
C TYR A 135 -14.40 -5.10 -2.37
N GLY A 136 -15.68 -5.20 -2.70
CA GLY A 136 -16.40 -4.18 -3.47
C GLY A 136 -16.50 -2.82 -2.78
N ASN A 137 -16.45 -2.77 -1.45
CA ASN A 137 -16.54 -1.53 -0.67
C ASN A 137 -15.27 -0.67 -0.82
N VAL A 138 -14.11 -1.30 -0.94
CA VAL A 138 -12.82 -0.61 -1.05
C VAL A 138 -12.56 -0.09 -2.45
N SER A 139 -13.17 -0.68 -3.47
CA SER A 139 -12.95 -0.32 -4.87
C SER A 139 -13.58 1.02 -5.28
N GLN A 140 -14.40 1.64 -4.43
CA GLN A 140 -15.22 2.81 -4.76
C GLN A 140 -14.68 4.11 -4.13
N THR A 141 -13.62 4.66 -4.67
CA THR A 141 -13.30 6.07 -4.41
C THR A 141 -14.13 6.94 -5.34
N LYS A 142 -15.18 7.57 -4.81
CA LYS A 142 -16.08 8.45 -5.59
C LYS A 142 -15.36 9.65 -6.24
N ALA A 143 -14.23 10.08 -5.65
CA ALA A 143 -13.49 11.27 -6.11
C ALA A 143 -12.59 11.02 -7.33
N GLU A 144 -12.09 9.80 -7.55
CA GLU A 144 -11.07 9.52 -8.56
C GLU A 144 -11.48 8.41 -9.55
N GLY A 145 -12.72 7.94 -9.42
CA GLY A 145 -13.14 6.69 -10.06
C GLY A 145 -12.55 5.46 -9.34
N ARG A 146 -12.78 4.29 -9.90
CA ARG A 146 -12.30 3.04 -9.32
C ARG A 146 -10.78 2.90 -9.45
N LEU A 147 -10.09 3.02 -8.35
CA LEU A 147 -8.65 2.75 -8.25
C LEU A 147 -8.35 1.26 -8.39
N ILE A 148 -9.26 0.41 -7.92
CA ILE A 148 -9.20 -1.05 -8.03
C ILE A 148 -10.36 -1.50 -8.89
N SER A 149 -10.08 -2.33 -9.89
CA SER A 149 -11.11 -2.92 -10.75
C SER A 149 -11.96 -3.96 -10.00
N GLU A 150 -13.05 -4.41 -10.62
CA GLU A 150 -13.93 -5.44 -10.03
C GLU A 150 -13.22 -6.78 -9.85
N ASP A 151 -12.26 -7.07 -10.71
CA ASP A 151 -11.39 -8.24 -10.66
C ASP A 151 -10.13 -8.04 -9.79
N GLY A 152 -10.07 -6.96 -9.01
CA GLY A 152 -9.04 -6.73 -8.00
C GLY A 152 -7.70 -6.21 -8.51
N LEU A 153 -7.67 -5.65 -9.73
CA LEU A 153 -6.43 -5.07 -10.28
C LEU A 153 -6.28 -3.60 -9.87
N LEU A 154 -5.11 -3.24 -9.35
CA LEU A 154 -4.76 -1.86 -9.03
C LEU A 154 -4.48 -1.06 -10.31
N ARG A 155 -5.20 0.03 -10.52
CA ARG A 155 -5.14 0.90 -11.70
C ARG A 155 -4.21 2.09 -11.50
N ILE A 156 -2.93 1.81 -11.34
CA ILE A 156 -1.84 2.80 -11.35
C ILE A 156 -0.85 2.42 -12.46
N ASP A 157 0.05 3.33 -12.82
CA ASP A 157 1.14 2.98 -13.71
C ASP A 157 2.07 1.95 -13.07
N TRP A 158 2.77 1.15 -13.90
CA TRP A 158 3.76 0.23 -13.39
C TRP A 158 4.90 1.01 -12.74
N PRO A 159 5.30 0.66 -11.49
CA PRO A 159 6.32 1.41 -10.79
C PRO A 159 7.67 1.40 -11.53
N ARG A 160 8.35 2.54 -11.49
CA ARG A 160 9.70 2.69 -12.02
C ARG A 160 10.67 2.94 -10.87
N LEU A 161 11.87 2.41 -10.98
CA LEU A 161 12.92 2.64 -10.00
C LEU A 161 13.22 4.14 -9.91
N VAL A 162 13.35 4.67 -8.71
CA VAL A 162 13.69 6.08 -8.47
C VAL A 162 15.07 6.39 -9.06
N ASP A 163 16.01 5.46 -8.88
CA ASP A 163 17.34 5.56 -9.44
C ASP A 163 17.33 5.07 -10.90
N GLY A 164 17.47 6.00 -11.84
CA GLY A 164 17.58 5.70 -13.27
C GLY A 164 16.26 5.46 -14.01
N GLY A 165 15.10 5.47 -13.35
CA GLY A 165 13.79 5.42 -14.00
C GLY A 165 13.44 4.14 -14.76
N ALA A 166 14.21 3.06 -14.60
CA ALA A 166 13.89 1.77 -15.21
C ALA A 166 12.62 1.16 -14.60
N PRO A 167 11.79 0.42 -15.36
CA PRO A 167 10.66 -0.28 -14.79
C PRO A 167 11.13 -1.34 -13.78
N VAL A 168 10.33 -1.54 -12.72
CA VAL A 168 10.60 -2.62 -11.75
C VAL A 168 10.60 -3.97 -12.48
N SER A 169 11.67 -4.76 -12.30
CA SER A 169 11.88 -6.03 -13.00
C SER A 169 11.20 -7.21 -12.30
N LEU A 170 9.86 -7.13 -12.18
CA LEU A 170 9.00 -8.20 -11.65
C LEU A 170 7.84 -8.43 -12.62
N ASP A 171 7.17 -9.57 -12.49
CA ASP A 171 6.01 -9.90 -13.32
C ASP A 171 4.71 -9.35 -12.71
N LEU A 172 4.60 -9.35 -11.38
CA LEU A 172 3.44 -8.83 -10.66
C LEU A 172 3.82 -8.26 -9.28
N LEU A 173 2.95 -7.39 -8.77
CA LEU A 173 3.03 -6.80 -7.45
C LEU A 173 1.72 -6.99 -6.69
N LEU A 174 1.80 -7.46 -5.46
CA LEU A 174 0.72 -7.36 -4.49
C LEU A 174 0.88 -6.06 -3.71
N VAL A 175 -0.25 -5.44 -3.38
CA VAL A 175 -0.25 -4.19 -2.61
C VAL A 175 -1.40 -4.19 -1.61
N THR A 176 -1.26 -3.51 -0.48
CA THR A 176 -2.40 -3.16 0.37
C THR A 176 -2.91 -1.78 -0.01
N ALA A 177 -4.13 -1.71 -0.51
CA ALA A 177 -4.80 -0.46 -0.86
C ALA A 177 -5.86 -0.12 0.18
N ASN A 178 -5.82 1.12 0.67
CA ASN A 178 -6.72 1.64 1.69
C ASN A 178 -7.79 2.53 1.04
N ASP A 179 -9.03 2.44 1.53
CA ASP A 179 -10.06 3.39 1.19
C ASP A 179 -9.73 4.78 1.78
N PRO A 180 -9.63 5.85 0.99
CA PRO A 180 -9.31 7.19 1.49
C PRO A 180 -10.39 7.82 2.37
N ARG A 181 -11.60 7.22 2.48
CA ARG A 181 -12.75 7.76 3.23
C ARG A 181 -13.08 9.21 2.87
N ILE A 182 -13.01 9.55 1.60
CA ILE A 182 -13.52 10.85 1.13
C ILE A 182 -15.04 10.81 1.21
N THR A 183 -15.60 11.65 2.07
CA THR A 183 -17.05 11.72 2.29
C THR A 183 -17.68 12.86 1.49
N THR A 184 -19.01 12.88 1.41
CA THR A 184 -19.76 14.02 0.83
C THR A 184 -19.55 15.33 1.59
N THR A 185 -19.23 15.25 2.89
CA THR A 185 -18.91 16.39 3.76
C THR A 185 -17.44 16.80 3.72
N SER A 186 -16.56 15.92 3.24
CA SER A 186 -15.13 16.18 3.01
C SER A 186 -14.74 15.59 1.64
N PRO A 187 -15.11 16.28 0.53
CA PRO A 187 -14.96 15.74 -0.82
C PRO A 187 -13.52 15.81 -1.34
N THR A 188 -12.62 16.43 -0.59
CA THR A 188 -11.23 16.66 -0.98
C THR A 188 -10.26 15.94 -0.03
N TYR A 189 -9.10 15.59 -0.57
CA TYR A 189 -8.02 15.11 0.26
C TYR A 189 -7.46 16.19 1.19
N PRO A 190 -6.93 15.82 2.36
CA PRO A 190 -6.31 16.78 3.28
C PRO A 190 -5.04 17.38 2.67
N GLY A 191 -4.82 18.68 2.91
CA GLY A 191 -3.53 19.34 2.68
C GLY A 191 -2.52 19.03 3.77
N GLY A 192 -1.25 19.39 3.55
CA GLY A 192 -0.16 19.09 4.49
C GLY A 192 -0.35 19.72 5.86
N GLU A 193 -0.86 20.95 5.94
CA GLU A 193 -1.18 21.61 7.19
C GLU A 193 -2.20 20.83 8.03
N MET A 194 -3.31 20.40 7.41
CA MET A 194 -4.34 19.60 8.08
C MET A 194 -3.78 18.28 8.62
N ILE A 195 -2.96 17.62 7.82
CA ILE A 195 -2.28 16.37 8.18
C ILE A 195 -1.35 16.59 9.37
N ALA A 196 -0.51 17.61 9.32
CA ALA A 196 0.43 17.95 10.40
C ALA A 196 -0.31 18.31 11.70
N ASN A 197 -1.38 19.09 11.61
CA ASN A 197 -2.20 19.45 12.76
C ASN A 197 -2.84 18.24 13.42
N ALA A 198 -3.31 17.26 12.65
CA ALA A 198 -3.83 16.00 13.20
C ALA A 198 -2.73 15.23 13.98
N TRP A 199 -1.49 15.16 13.46
CA TRP A 199 -0.37 14.55 14.19
C TRP A 199 0.09 15.37 15.40
N ASN A 200 0.08 16.70 15.31
CA ASN A 200 0.41 17.57 16.45
C ASN A 200 -0.60 17.44 17.60
N ALA A 201 -1.86 17.16 17.30
CA ALA A 201 -2.93 16.97 18.28
C ALA A 201 -2.92 15.54 18.87
N ALA A 202 -2.38 14.57 18.16
CA ALA A 202 -2.34 13.18 18.58
C ALA A 202 -1.19 12.90 19.57
N ALA A 203 -1.23 11.72 20.23
CA ALA A 203 -0.11 11.29 21.07
C ALA A 203 1.18 11.17 20.24
N THR A 204 2.31 11.57 20.83
CA THR A 204 3.64 11.65 20.18
C THR A 204 4.02 10.39 19.41
N LYS A 205 3.64 9.21 19.92
CA LYS A 205 3.88 7.92 19.24
C LYS A 205 3.27 7.81 17.85
N TYR A 206 2.22 8.58 17.55
CA TYR A 206 1.57 8.54 16.23
C TYR A 206 2.26 9.44 15.21
N ALA A 207 2.88 10.54 15.63
CA ALA A 207 3.71 11.37 14.77
C ALA A 207 4.95 10.60 14.25
N GLU A 208 5.40 9.57 14.97
CA GLU A 208 6.49 8.69 14.53
C GLU A 208 6.19 7.98 13.20
N TYR A 209 4.92 7.79 12.84
CA TYR A 209 4.54 7.17 11.56
C TYR A 209 5.08 7.98 10.37
N PHE A 210 4.93 9.30 10.39
CA PHE A 210 5.46 10.18 9.36
C PHE A 210 6.99 10.06 9.27
N TRP A 211 7.68 10.22 10.40
CA TRP A 211 9.13 10.19 10.43
C TRP A 211 9.71 8.84 10.03
N LYS A 212 9.11 7.74 10.46
CA LYS A 212 9.54 6.39 10.08
C LYS A 212 9.36 6.13 8.57
N ASN A 213 8.32 6.66 7.96
CA ASN A 213 8.19 6.60 6.50
C ASN A 213 9.32 7.37 5.83
N LEU A 214 9.60 8.60 6.25
CA LEU A 214 10.72 9.39 5.73
C LEU A 214 12.07 8.67 5.89
N ASP A 215 12.37 8.18 7.10
CA ASP A 215 13.59 7.46 7.40
C ASP A 215 13.74 6.19 6.55
N SER A 216 12.63 5.57 6.18
CA SER A 216 12.57 4.38 5.32
C SER A 216 12.60 4.69 3.82
N GLY A 217 12.66 5.98 3.44
CA GLY A 217 12.65 6.42 2.04
C GLY A 217 11.29 6.27 1.34
N ILE A 218 10.20 6.18 2.10
CA ILE A 218 8.84 6.33 1.58
C ILE A 218 8.51 7.82 1.58
N ARG A 219 8.10 8.37 0.44
CA ARG A 219 7.90 9.80 0.22
C ARG A 219 6.57 10.09 -0.43
N THR A 220 5.99 11.24 -0.10
CA THR A 220 4.84 11.81 -0.80
C THR A 220 5.16 13.24 -1.24
N PHE A 221 4.40 13.76 -2.19
CA PHE A 221 4.52 15.17 -2.59
C PHE A 221 4.12 16.16 -1.46
N GLN A 222 3.46 15.66 -0.40
CA GLN A 222 3.00 16.48 0.73
C GLN A 222 4.06 16.63 1.83
N ASP A 223 5.17 15.90 1.77
CA ASP A 223 6.12 15.77 2.87
C ASP A 223 6.72 17.11 3.31
N ASP A 224 7.10 17.97 2.37
CA ASP A 224 7.70 19.27 2.69
C ASP A 224 6.70 20.20 3.39
N GLU A 225 5.46 20.23 2.90
CA GLU A 225 4.38 20.99 3.53
C GLU A 225 4.07 20.46 4.93
N ILE A 226 3.97 19.14 5.08
CA ILE A 226 3.75 18.50 6.38
C ILE A 226 4.87 18.84 7.36
N GLN A 227 6.13 18.78 6.93
CA GLN A 227 7.28 19.10 7.78
C GLN A 227 7.26 20.56 8.25
N ALA A 228 6.84 21.48 7.40
CA ALA A 228 6.75 22.90 7.75
C ALA A 228 5.77 23.17 8.92
N TRP A 229 4.72 22.37 9.05
CA TRP A 229 3.70 22.52 10.08
C TRP A 229 3.82 21.53 11.24
N LEU A 230 4.60 20.46 11.08
CA LEU A 230 4.77 19.45 12.12
C LEU A 230 5.74 19.95 13.20
N ARG A 231 5.37 19.76 14.47
CA ARG A 231 6.26 20.06 15.59
C ARG A 231 7.58 19.30 15.46
N PRO A 232 8.72 19.95 15.77
CA PRO A 232 10.01 19.28 15.68
C PRO A 232 10.02 17.96 16.46
N ARG A 233 10.72 16.97 15.92
CA ARG A 233 11.02 15.72 16.64
C ARG A 233 11.71 16.08 17.94
N GLY A 234 11.10 15.80 19.07
CA GLY A 234 11.78 15.96 20.36
C GLY A 234 13.12 15.19 20.31
N ARG A 235 14.22 15.85 20.63
CA ARG A 235 15.50 15.15 20.81
C ARG A 235 15.30 14.15 21.97
N ARG A 236 15.40 12.87 21.66
CA ARG A 236 15.52 11.81 22.68
C ARG A 236 16.90 11.88 23.31
#